data_1b3035363510a20482c81f8558901520
#
_entry.id   1b3035363510a20482c81f8558901520
#
_cell.length_a   1.000
_cell.length_b   1.000
_cell.length_c   1.000
_cell.angle_alpha   90.00
_cell.angle_beta   90.00
_cell.angle_gamma   90.00
#
_symmetry.space_group_name_H-M   'P 1'
#
loop_
_entity.id
_entity.type
_entity.pdbx_description
1 polymer ?
#
loop_
_entity_poly.entity_id
_entity_poly.type
_entity_poly.pdbx_seq_one_letter_code
_entity_poly.pdbx_strand_id
1 'polypeptide(L)'
;MEFEDIYKTYWDRIFRLCMGFVNDYDIAQDLAQETFIIVWQKLDTFRNESSIGTWIFRIASNNCLRQIEKDKRFPKSNLPIQIAEEKQYSLEPQIQFLYKCIAELPETERIIISLELEDVKQAEIAKIVGLSEANTRVKIHRIKEKLTQKFKENGK
;
A
#
# COMPACT_ATOMS: atom_id res chain seq x y z
N MET A 1 -24.05 4.30 2.90
CA MET A 1 -23.36 3.16 2.29
C MET A 1 -23.05 2.15 3.38
N GLU A 2 -23.49 0.92 3.21
CA GLU A 2 -23.28 -0.10 4.22
C GLU A 2 -21.85 -0.64 4.17
N PHE A 3 -21.35 -1.07 5.32
CA PHE A 3 -19.98 -1.59 5.43
C PHE A 3 -19.71 -2.73 4.46
N GLU A 4 -20.66 -3.64 4.28
CA GLU A 4 -20.48 -4.78 3.37
C GLU A 4 -20.20 -4.33 1.93
N ASP A 5 -20.89 -3.30 1.46
CA ASP A 5 -20.67 -2.73 0.13
C ASP A 5 -19.28 -2.09 0.01
N ILE A 6 -18.87 -1.40 1.06
CA ILE A 6 -17.54 -0.79 1.13
C ILE A 6 -16.47 -1.87 1.07
N TYR A 7 -16.63 -2.93 1.85
CA TYR A 7 -15.69 -4.04 1.89
C TYR A 7 -15.53 -4.68 0.51
N LYS A 8 -16.65 -5.00 -0.16
CA LYS A 8 -16.62 -5.61 -1.49
C LYS A 8 -15.98 -4.70 -2.53
N THR A 9 -16.25 -3.40 -2.46
CA THR A 9 -15.74 -2.44 -3.44
C THR A 9 -14.24 -2.19 -3.29
N TYR A 10 -13.73 -2.14 -2.06
CA TYR A 10 -12.38 -1.66 -1.79
C TYR A 10 -11.39 -2.73 -1.35
N TRP A 11 -11.83 -3.97 -1.03
CA TRP A 11 -10.91 -4.99 -0.52
C TRP A 11 -9.70 -5.21 -1.42
N ASP A 12 -9.92 -5.47 -2.71
CA ASP A 12 -8.81 -5.76 -3.63
C ASP A 12 -7.86 -4.58 -3.76
N ARG A 13 -8.41 -3.37 -3.81
CA ARG A 13 -7.61 -2.15 -3.93
C ARG A 13 -6.75 -1.91 -2.69
N ILE A 14 -7.31 -2.10 -1.52
CA ILE A 14 -6.56 -1.94 -0.27
C ILE A 14 -5.53 -3.05 -0.12
N PHE A 15 -5.89 -4.27 -0.48
CA PHE A 15 -4.93 -5.38 -0.47
C PHE A 15 -3.73 -5.10 -1.38
N ARG A 16 -3.97 -4.59 -2.60
CA ARG A 16 -2.89 -4.24 -3.52
C ARG A 16 -2.01 -3.11 -2.99
N LEU A 17 -2.61 -2.12 -2.34
CA LEU A 17 -1.85 -1.06 -1.67
C LEU A 17 -0.90 -1.66 -0.63
N CYS A 18 -1.41 -2.55 0.20
CA CYS A 18 -0.60 -3.20 1.23
C CYS A 18 0.49 -4.08 0.62
N MET A 19 0.18 -4.82 -0.45
CA MET A 19 1.18 -5.61 -1.18
C MET A 19 2.31 -4.75 -1.74
N GLY A 20 1.97 -3.60 -2.31
CA GLY A 20 2.97 -2.66 -2.83
C GLY A 20 3.87 -2.13 -1.73
N PHE A 21 3.37 -2.05 -0.51
CA PHE A 21 4.12 -1.50 0.60
C PHE A 21 5.01 -2.53 1.30
N VAL A 22 4.51 -3.75 1.55
CA VAL A 22 5.25 -4.75 2.33
C VAL A 22 5.81 -5.90 1.50
N ASN A 23 5.31 -6.11 0.29
CA ASN A 23 5.70 -7.22 -0.60
C ASN A 23 5.70 -8.58 0.11
N ASP A 24 4.70 -8.81 0.95
CA ASP A 24 4.50 -10.04 1.71
C ASP A 24 3.00 -10.31 1.78
N TYR A 25 2.57 -11.45 1.24
CA TYR A 25 1.14 -11.77 1.12
C TYR A 25 0.44 -11.79 2.47
N ASP A 26 1.03 -12.49 3.45
CA ASP A 26 0.38 -12.68 4.76
C ASP A 26 0.31 -11.36 5.54
N ILE A 27 1.38 -10.58 5.50
CA ILE A 27 1.39 -9.27 6.16
C ILE A 27 0.41 -8.33 5.46
N ALA A 28 0.38 -8.32 4.13
CA ALA A 28 -0.56 -7.49 3.38
C ALA A 28 -2.01 -7.84 3.71
N GLN A 29 -2.32 -9.13 3.80
CA GLN A 29 -3.66 -9.59 4.17
C GLN A 29 -4.04 -9.11 5.57
N ASP A 30 -3.14 -9.23 6.53
CA ASP A 30 -3.38 -8.77 7.90
C ASP A 30 -3.60 -7.25 7.95
N LEU A 31 -2.79 -6.49 7.22
CA LEU A 31 -2.93 -5.04 7.15
C LEU A 31 -4.26 -4.62 6.52
N ALA A 32 -4.66 -5.31 5.46
CA ALA A 32 -5.94 -5.04 4.81
C ALA A 32 -7.11 -5.36 5.75
N GLN A 33 -7.08 -6.49 6.43
CA GLN A 33 -8.11 -6.86 7.42
C GLN A 33 -8.17 -5.84 8.54
N GLU A 34 -7.03 -5.46 9.10
CA GLU A 34 -6.98 -4.46 10.16
C GLU A 34 -7.53 -3.12 9.69
N THR A 35 -7.23 -2.72 8.46
CA THR A 35 -7.78 -1.50 7.87
C THR A 35 -9.31 -1.54 7.88
N PHE A 36 -9.91 -2.66 7.45
CA PHE A 36 -11.37 -2.75 7.39
C PHE A 36 -12.01 -2.87 8.78
N ILE A 37 -11.30 -3.42 9.77
CA ILE A 37 -11.76 -3.38 11.15
C ILE A 37 -11.87 -1.93 11.63
N ILE A 38 -10.85 -1.11 11.34
CA ILE A 38 -10.86 0.31 11.69
C ILE A 38 -11.96 1.05 10.93
N VAL A 39 -12.13 0.77 9.64
CA VAL A 39 -13.20 1.36 8.83
C VAL A 39 -14.55 1.06 9.47
N TRP A 40 -14.79 -0.20 9.84
CA TRP A 40 -16.04 -0.61 10.48
C TRP A 40 -16.29 0.13 11.79
N GLN A 41 -15.26 0.24 12.62
CA GLN A 41 -15.36 0.93 13.92
C GLN A 41 -15.62 2.43 13.78
N LYS A 42 -15.08 3.05 12.74
CA LYS A 42 -15.11 4.52 12.56
C LYS A 42 -16.09 4.99 11.50
N LEU A 43 -16.83 4.08 10.86
CA LEU A 43 -17.71 4.46 9.76
C LEU A 43 -18.74 5.53 10.17
N ASP A 44 -19.26 5.44 11.39
CA ASP A 44 -20.22 6.41 11.91
C ASP A 44 -19.63 7.81 12.10
N THR A 45 -18.31 7.91 12.20
CA THR A 45 -17.60 9.19 12.36
C THR A 45 -17.19 9.83 11.05
N PHE A 46 -17.39 9.13 9.94
CA PHE A 46 -17.03 9.66 8.62
C PHE A 46 -17.92 10.84 8.26
N ARG A 47 -17.30 12.01 8.02
CA ARG A 47 -18.00 13.28 7.85
C ARG A 47 -18.14 13.75 6.40
N ASN A 48 -17.83 12.90 5.43
CA ASN A 48 -17.89 13.25 4.00
C ASN A 48 -16.99 14.45 3.62
N GLU A 49 -15.92 14.71 4.39
CA GLU A 49 -14.94 15.75 4.08
C GLU A 49 -14.02 15.35 2.90
N SER A 50 -14.00 14.06 2.57
CA SER A 50 -13.33 13.50 1.41
C SER A 50 -14.22 12.39 0.86
N SER A 51 -13.85 11.82 -0.29
CA SER A 51 -14.52 10.61 -0.76
C SER A 51 -14.28 9.47 0.24
N ILE A 52 -15.20 8.53 0.30
CA ILE A 52 -15.04 7.36 1.18
C ILE A 52 -13.75 6.59 0.83
N GLY A 53 -13.45 6.47 -0.47
CA GLY A 53 -12.22 5.81 -0.94
C GLY A 53 -10.96 6.47 -0.39
N THR A 54 -10.87 7.79 -0.49
CA THR A 54 -9.73 8.55 0.05
C THR A 54 -9.57 8.33 1.54
N TRP A 55 -10.67 8.35 2.28
CA TRP A 55 -10.65 8.10 3.71
C TRP A 55 -10.11 6.71 4.05
N ILE A 56 -10.58 5.68 3.31
CA ILE A 56 -10.12 4.30 3.51
C ILE A 56 -8.63 4.18 3.16
N PHE A 57 -8.19 4.76 2.04
CA PHE A 57 -6.78 4.74 1.65
C PHE A 57 -5.88 5.43 2.67
N ARG A 58 -6.36 6.49 3.30
CA ARG A 58 -5.62 7.16 4.38
C ARG A 58 -5.43 6.23 5.57
N ILE A 59 -6.49 5.54 5.99
CA ILE A 59 -6.42 4.57 7.09
C ILE A 59 -5.42 3.46 6.75
N ALA A 60 -5.51 2.90 5.55
CA ALA A 60 -4.61 1.85 5.09
C ALA A 60 -3.15 2.30 5.07
N SER A 61 -2.89 3.50 4.54
CA SER A 61 -1.54 4.07 4.48
C SER A 61 -0.95 4.28 5.87
N ASN A 62 -1.75 4.77 6.81
CA ASN A 62 -1.31 4.94 8.20
C ASN A 62 -0.99 3.59 8.86
N ASN A 63 -1.78 2.56 8.58
CA ASN A 63 -1.51 1.21 9.09
C ASN A 63 -0.20 0.64 8.54
N CYS A 64 0.04 0.84 7.25
CA CYS A 64 1.28 0.40 6.62
C CYS A 64 2.50 1.07 7.26
N LEU A 65 2.43 2.38 7.47
CA LEU A 65 3.53 3.12 8.09
C LEU A 65 3.78 2.67 9.54
N ARG A 66 2.71 2.40 10.29
CA ARG A 66 2.85 1.89 11.66
C ARG A 66 3.48 0.50 11.69
N GLN A 67 3.17 -0.34 10.71
CA GLN A 67 3.77 -1.67 10.60
C GLN A 67 5.29 -1.60 10.42
N ILE A 68 5.76 -0.69 9.59
CA ILE A 68 7.20 -0.49 9.40
C ILE A 68 7.88 -0.03 10.69
N GLU A 69 7.28 0.88 11.44
CA GLU A 69 7.83 1.33 12.71
C GLU A 69 7.93 0.19 13.71
N LYS A 70 6.91 -0.69 13.76
CA LYS A 70 6.95 -1.90 14.59
C LYS A 70 8.10 -2.82 14.19
N ASP A 71 8.29 -3.05 12.89
CA ASP A 71 9.35 -3.93 12.40
C ASP A 71 10.74 -3.37 12.74
N LYS A 72 10.89 -2.05 12.74
CA LYS A 72 12.13 -1.42 13.17
C LYS A 72 12.42 -1.58 14.65
N ARG A 73 11.35 -1.55 15.50
CA ARG A 73 11.48 -1.73 16.95
C ARG A 73 11.72 -3.17 17.35
N PHE A 74 11.14 -4.11 16.61
CA PHE A 74 11.19 -5.54 16.88
C PHE A 74 11.62 -6.26 15.60
N PRO A 75 12.93 -6.18 15.24
CA PRO A 75 13.39 -6.84 14.03
C PRO A 75 13.15 -8.34 14.13
N LYS A 76 12.55 -8.91 13.10
CA LYS A 76 12.21 -10.33 13.01
C LYS A 76 13.43 -11.24 12.88
N SER A 77 14.63 -10.69 12.92
CA SER A 77 15.88 -11.42 12.71
C SER A 77 16.14 -12.57 13.68
N ASN A 78 15.38 -12.67 14.76
CA ASN A 78 15.53 -13.71 15.79
C ASN A 78 14.37 -14.68 15.85
N LEU A 79 13.37 -14.55 14.99
CA LEU A 79 12.31 -15.54 14.91
C LEU A 79 12.84 -16.73 14.11
N PRO A 80 12.70 -17.97 14.65
CA PRO A 80 13.00 -19.12 13.82
C PRO A 80 12.21 -18.99 12.53
N ILE A 81 12.91 -19.14 11.42
CA ILE A 81 12.27 -19.19 10.12
C ILE A 81 11.27 -20.33 10.20
N GLN A 82 10.05 -20.01 10.57
CA GLN A 82 8.99 -20.91 10.26
C GLN A 82 8.96 -20.92 8.73
N ILE A 83 9.26 -22.08 8.20
CA ILE A 83 8.89 -22.39 6.84
C ILE A 83 7.37 -22.38 6.87
N ALA A 84 6.80 -21.17 6.89
CA ALA A 84 5.43 -21.01 6.51
C ALA A 84 5.36 -21.60 5.12
N GLU A 85 4.53 -22.61 4.95
CA GLU A 85 4.13 -23.01 3.62
C GLU A 85 3.88 -21.72 2.88
N GLU A 86 4.75 -21.40 1.92
CA GLU A 86 4.52 -20.29 1.02
C GLU A 86 3.19 -20.59 0.37
N LYS A 87 2.14 -19.96 0.86
CA LYS A 87 0.93 -19.85 0.09
C LYS A 87 1.35 -19.09 -1.14
N GLN A 88 1.65 -19.85 -2.18
CA GLN A 88 1.99 -19.27 -3.44
C GLN A 88 0.80 -18.47 -3.93
N TYR A 89 0.83 -17.19 -3.64
CA TYR A 89 0.00 -16.25 -4.32
C TYR A 89 0.53 -16.20 -5.74
N SER A 90 -0.22 -16.81 -6.64
CA SER A 90 0.17 -16.98 -8.04
C SER A 90 0.04 -15.66 -8.79
N LEU A 91 1.01 -14.75 -8.59
CA LEU A 91 1.11 -13.53 -9.38
C LEU A 91 1.91 -13.81 -10.64
N GLU A 92 1.53 -13.15 -11.71
CA GLU A 92 2.33 -13.16 -12.93
C GLU A 92 3.74 -12.64 -12.63
N PRO A 93 4.78 -13.18 -13.30
CA PRO A 93 6.17 -12.77 -13.03
C PRO A 93 6.41 -11.27 -13.14
N GLN A 94 5.73 -10.59 -14.07
CA GLN A 94 5.86 -9.15 -14.24
C GLN A 94 5.32 -8.37 -13.03
N ILE A 95 4.22 -8.84 -12.45
CA ILE A 95 3.62 -8.22 -11.26
C ILE A 95 4.49 -8.49 -10.04
N GLN A 96 5.02 -9.70 -9.90
CA GLN A 96 5.98 -10.03 -8.84
C GLN A 96 7.20 -9.12 -8.90
N PHE A 97 7.72 -8.89 -10.10
CA PHE A 97 8.86 -8.01 -10.31
C PHE A 97 8.53 -6.57 -9.95
N LEU A 98 7.34 -6.09 -10.31
CA LEU A 98 6.89 -4.75 -9.95
C LEU A 98 6.87 -4.55 -8.43
N TYR A 99 6.27 -5.48 -7.70
CA TYR A 99 6.22 -5.39 -6.23
C TYR A 99 7.62 -5.45 -5.62
N LYS A 100 8.50 -6.25 -6.17
CA LYS A 100 9.90 -6.30 -5.72
C LYS A 100 10.58 -4.95 -5.91
N CYS A 101 10.39 -4.32 -7.05
CA CYS A 101 10.97 -3.00 -7.32
C CYS A 101 10.40 -1.93 -6.39
N ILE A 102 9.10 -1.97 -6.13
CA ILE A 102 8.46 -1.02 -5.21
C ILE A 102 9.02 -1.22 -3.79
N ALA A 103 9.22 -2.46 -3.37
CA ALA A 103 9.75 -2.77 -2.04
C ALA A 103 11.15 -2.19 -1.80
N GLU A 104 11.91 -1.92 -2.85
CA GLU A 104 13.24 -1.33 -2.76
C GLU A 104 13.23 0.20 -2.60
N LEU A 105 12.06 0.84 -2.77
CA LEU A 105 11.90 2.29 -2.62
C LEU A 105 11.85 2.70 -1.15
N PRO A 106 12.22 3.96 -0.82
CA PRO A 106 11.97 4.50 0.51
C PRO A 106 10.48 4.45 0.88
N GLU A 107 10.18 4.42 2.18
CA GLU A 107 8.84 4.21 2.71
C GLU A 107 7.79 5.13 2.11
N THR A 108 8.06 6.44 2.08
CA THR A 108 7.10 7.41 1.55
C THR A 108 6.85 7.19 0.06
N GLU A 109 7.90 6.86 -0.70
CA GLU A 109 7.76 6.60 -2.14
C GLU A 109 6.95 5.34 -2.40
N ARG A 110 7.09 4.31 -1.55
CA ARG A 110 6.26 3.09 -1.66
C ARG A 110 4.78 3.40 -1.51
N ILE A 111 4.43 4.23 -0.51
CA ILE A 111 3.04 4.65 -0.31
C ILE A 111 2.54 5.46 -1.52
N ILE A 112 3.33 6.43 -1.96
CA ILE A 112 2.95 7.30 -3.08
C ILE A 112 2.65 6.49 -4.34
N ILE A 113 3.56 5.61 -4.73
CA ILE A 113 3.37 4.86 -5.97
C ILE A 113 2.25 3.83 -5.84
N SER A 114 2.09 3.24 -4.68
CA SER A 114 1.01 2.28 -4.45
C SER A 114 -0.36 2.96 -4.54
N LEU A 115 -0.49 4.18 -4.03
CA LEU A 115 -1.71 4.98 -4.18
C LEU A 115 -1.94 5.37 -5.64
N GLU A 116 -0.89 5.80 -6.34
CA GLU A 116 -1.00 6.16 -7.76
C GLU A 116 -1.47 4.98 -8.61
N LEU A 117 -0.96 3.78 -8.35
CA LEU A 117 -1.35 2.56 -9.06
C LEU A 117 -2.81 2.19 -8.81
N GLU A 118 -3.40 2.66 -7.73
CA GLU A 118 -4.83 2.46 -7.42
C GLU A 118 -5.68 3.65 -7.88
N ASP A 119 -5.15 4.50 -8.74
CA ASP A 119 -5.86 5.64 -9.33
C ASP A 119 -6.37 6.67 -8.31
N VAL A 120 -5.70 6.79 -7.18
CA VAL A 120 -5.97 7.86 -6.23
C VAL A 120 -5.44 9.17 -6.83
N LYS A 121 -6.26 10.22 -6.81
CA LYS A 121 -5.88 11.52 -7.37
C LYS A 121 -4.66 12.09 -6.68
N GLN A 122 -3.77 12.71 -7.43
CA GLN A 122 -2.51 13.24 -6.89
C GLN A 122 -2.73 14.25 -5.77
N ALA A 123 -3.77 15.08 -5.86
CA ALA A 123 -4.13 16.00 -4.78
C ALA A 123 -4.45 15.25 -3.48
N GLU A 124 -5.12 14.10 -3.58
CA GLU A 124 -5.45 13.28 -2.41
C GLU A 124 -4.22 12.54 -1.87
N ILE A 125 -3.37 12.03 -2.77
CA ILE A 125 -2.10 11.41 -2.36
C ILE A 125 -1.28 12.41 -1.55
N ALA A 126 -1.19 13.66 -2.03
CA ALA A 126 -0.46 14.73 -1.34
C ALA A 126 -0.97 14.94 0.09
N LYS A 127 -2.29 14.95 0.27
CA LYS A 127 -2.89 15.07 1.61
C LYS A 127 -2.57 13.89 2.50
N ILE A 128 -2.62 12.67 1.94
CA ILE A 128 -2.36 11.45 2.71
C ILE A 128 -0.91 11.44 3.22
N VAL A 129 0.05 11.80 2.38
CA VAL A 129 1.47 11.73 2.72
C VAL A 129 2.02 13.03 3.34
N GLY A 130 1.23 14.09 3.36
CA GLY A 130 1.64 15.36 3.97
C GLY A 130 2.62 16.17 3.15
N LEU A 131 2.55 16.07 1.82
CA LEU A 131 3.39 16.84 0.90
C LEU A 131 2.54 17.81 0.08
N SER A 132 3.19 18.80 -0.54
CA SER A 132 2.50 19.66 -1.50
C SER A 132 2.12 18.84 -2.74
N GLU A 133 1.10 19.29 -3.46
CA GLU A 133 0.69 18.63 -4.71
C GLU A 133 1.81 18.66 -5.74
N ALA A 134 2.53 19.79 -5.85
CA ALA A 134 3.65 19.92 -6.77
C ALA A 134 4.78 18.93 -6.46
N ASN A 135 5.15 18.79 -5.18
CA ASN A 135 6.17 17.82 -4.74
C ASN A 135 5.72 16.39 -5.03
N THR A 136 4.47 16.09 -4.76
CA THR A 136 3.91 14.75 -5.01
C THR A 136 4.00 14.41 -6.50
N ARG A 137 3.64 15.33 -7.37
CA ARG A 137 3.71 15.13 -8.82
C ARG A 137 5.13 14.84 -9.28
N VAL A 138 6.10 15.60 -8.79
CA VAL A 138 7.52 15.40 -9.12
C VAL A 138 8.00 14.03 -8.63
N LYS A 139 7.65 13.65 -7.41
CA LYS A 139 8.02 12.35 -6.86
C LYS A 139 7.43 11.20 -7.66
N ILE A 140 6.16 11.28 -8.03
CA ILE A 140 5.52 10.25 -8.85
C ILE A 140 6.25 10.08 -10.18
N HIS A 141 6.59 11.18 -10.83
CA HIS A 141 7.31 11.15 -12.10
C HIS A 141 8.67 10.45 -11.94
N ARG A 142 9.43 10.82 -10.92
CA ARG A 142 10.75 10.22 -10.64
C ARG A 142 10.65 8.74 -10.30
N ILE A 143 9.64 8.36 -9.52
CA ILE A 143 9.41 6.95 -9.18
C ILE A 143 9.10 6.15 -10.44
N LYS A 144 8.23 6.65 -11.30
CA LYS A 144 7.89 5.98 -12.55
C LYS A 144 9.11 5.82 -13.47
N GLU A 145 9.98 6.82 -13.51
CA GLU A 145 11.25 6.72 -14.26
C GLU A 145 12.15 5.61 -13.71
N LYS A 146 12.30 5.55 -12.40
CA LYS A 146 13.10 4.51 -11.74
C LYS A 146 12.55 3.11 -12.05
N LEU A 147 11.24 2.94 -11.94
CA LEU A 147 10.59 1.66 -12.21
C LEU A 147 10.74 1.27 -13.68
N THR A 148 10.54 2.21 -14.60
CA THR A 148 10.71 1.97 -16.03
C THR A 148 12.14 1.52 -16.34
N GLN A 149 13.14 2.15 -15.73
CA GLN A 149 14.53 1.79 -15.92
C GLN A 149 14.83 0.37 -15.43
N LYS A 150 14.30 0.01 -14.26
CA LYS A 150 14.47 -1.35 -13.72
C LYS A 150 13.84 -2.42 -14.61
N PHE A 151 12.67 -2.12 -15.17
CA PHE A 151 12.02 -3.05 -16.12
C PHE A 151 12.84 -3.23 -17.40
N LYS A 152 13.43 -2.16 -17.92
CA LYS A 152 14.29 -2.24 -19.08
C LYS A 152 15.54 -3.09 -18.81
N GLU A 153 16.16 -2.93 -17.66
CA GLU A 153 17.33 -3.71 -17.27
C GLU A 153 17.00 -5.19 -17.11
N ASN A 154 15.83 -5.50 -16.53
CA ASN A 154 15.39 -6.87 -16.31
C ASN A 154 14.96 -7.56 -17.59
N GLY A 155 14.51 -6.81 -18.58
CA GLY A 155 14.04 -7.33 -19.88
C GLY A 155 15.14 -7.67 -20.88
N LYS A 156 16.41 -7.56 -20.47
CA LYS A 156 17.54 -7.90 -21.34
C LYS A 156 17.83 -9.39 -21.34
#